data_e7fddc1d6f762138e99550fa0abece90
#
_entry.id   e7fddc1d6f762138e99550fa0abece90
#
_cell.length_a   1.000
_cell.length_b   1.000
_cell.length_c   1.000
_cell.angle_alpha   90.00
_cell.angle_beta   90.00
_cell.angle_gamma   90.00
#
_symmetry.space_group_name_H-M   'P 1'
#
loop_
_entity.id
_entity.type
_entity.pdbx_description
1 polymer ?
#
loop_
_entity_poly.entity_id
_entity_poly.type
_entity_poly.pdbx_seq_one_letter_code
_entity_poly.pdbx_strand_id
1 'polypeptide(L)'
;DRPLSVSARLGRLQFHQSGKFRVLQLTDIQDGPKVSKDTVKLIEASLDATRPDIVIFTGNQIAGYDPAYAQTTRKRRWSASVGTTRETASSKSSEASERFEAALERTRASVRATVEQLVRPLADRGIPWAVTFGNHDFQCGLGNAEIESICREFPGCLNPDPAGLQAEQYLPSQRVFACEPGTFALPVSDVDHTTSVLGLVLLDSGDYARSGGYGSPSAEALRFLAGVPEMMATQSQKRVESHETAKSQEQAVPCMVFQHFPVQQYYQLLKPAATNAARAIEGYRNFAGKHYVLDEEKTLPGSYLGEGISCPDADSGEFAILEQCGYFAISAGHDHRNAFVGTVPISRNSADVRMAKVLSKVIGGLMMIASPTSGFGSYGPVPQKRAARLIEFDIRHPYEPRTQLLEYGELVGKPSAGKAYAYGMTSESKPESEGVDLLHRPTWWSKLLSWLRK
;
A
#
# COMPACT_ATOMS: atom_id res chain seq x y z
N ASP A 1 14.82 0.01 26.24
CA ASP A 1 13.49 -0.59 26.35
C ASP A 1 13.37 -1.77 25.39
N ARG A 2 12.59 -2.78 25.79
CA ARG A 2 12.46 -4.01 25.00
C ARG A 2 11.45 -3.78 23.85
N PRO A 3 11.81 -4.07 22.56
CA PRO A 3 10.90 -3.90 21.43
C PRO A 3 9.56 -4.63 21.64
N LEU A 4 8.45 -4.00 21.23
CA LEU A 4 7.13 -4.66 21.25
C LEU A 4 7.03 -5.76 20.21
N SER A 5 7.63 -5.58 19.03
CA SER A 5 7.68 -6.61 18.00
C SER A 5 8.47 -7.83 18.47
N VAL A 6 7.90 -9.02 18.36
CA VAL A 6 8.61 -10.27 18.64
C VAL A 6 9.68 -10.50 17.58
N SER A 7 9.37 -10.26 16.31
CA SER A 7 10.31 -10.37 15.21
C SER A 7 11.54 -9.47 15.38
N ALA A 8 11.36 -8.24 15.89
CA ALA A 8 12.49 -7.35 16.20
C ALA A 8 13.41 -7.95 17.28
N ARG A 9 12.84 -8.57 18.30
CA ARG A 9 13.62 -9.24 19.35
C ARG A 9 14.36 -10.48 18.87
N LEU A 10 13.86 -11.13 17.82
CA LEU A 10 14.47 -12.31 17.20
C LEU A 10 15.45 -11.95 16.08
N GLY A 11 15.49 -10.68 15.67
CA GLY A 11 16.37 -10.19 14.61
C GLY A 11 15.93 -10.61 13.19
N ARG A 12 14.70 -11.08 13.02
CA ARG A 12 14.09 -11.47 11.74
C ARG A 12 12.57 -11.57 11.85
N LEU A 13 11.87 -11.51 10.72
CA LEU A 13 10.45 -11.80 10.63
C LEU A 13 10.23 -13.32 10.83
N GLN A 14 9.47 -13.66 11.84
CA GLN A 14 9.31 -15.04 12.28
C GLN A 14 7.97 -15.24 12.99
N PHE A 15 7.38 -16.42 12.83
CA PHE A 15 6.24 -16.82 13.64
C PHE A 15 6.62 -16.95 15.12
N HIS A 16 5.75 -16.48 16.00
CA HIS A 16 5.93 -16.61 17.45
C HIS A 16 5.81 -18.06 17.91
N GLN A 17 6.23 -18.35 19.13
CA GLN A 17 5.99 -19.65 19.78
C GLN A 17 4.48 -19.98 19.89
N SER A 18 3.61 -18.97 19.93
CA SER A 18 2.15 -19.14 19.85
C SER A 18 1.63 -19.53 18.47
N GLY A 19 2.50 -19.59 17.46
CA GLY A 19 2.14 -19.83 16.06
C GLY A 19 1.57 -18.62 15.33
N LYS A 20 1.69 -17.41 15.89
CA LYS A 20 1.16 -16.17 15.29
C LYS A 20 2.25 -15.34 14.65
N PHE A 21 1.87 -14.62 13.58
CA PHE A 21 2.64 -13.54 12.96
C PHE A 21 1.66 -12.44 12.52
N ARG A 22 1.99 -11.18 12.76
CA ARG A 22 1.07 -10.05 12.56
C ARG A 22 1.68 -8.98 11.67
N VAL A 23 0.94 -8.60 10.65
CA VAL A 23 1.21 -7.44 9.79
C VAL A 23 0.15 -6.37 10.06
N LEU A 24 0.58 -5.14 10.27
CA LEU A 24 -0.29 -3.98 10.28
C LEU A 24 -0.10 -3.21 8.98
N GLN A 25 -1.14 -3.08 8.17
CA GLN A 25 -1.13 -2.28 6.95
C GLN A 25 -1.68 -0.89 7.21
N LEU A 26 -0.95 0.12 6.73
CA LEU A 26 -1.35 1.52 6.66
C LEU A 26 -1.31 1.95 5.20
N THR A 27 -2.30 2.68 4.74
CA THR A 27 -2.38 3.12 3.34
C THR A 27 -2.99 4.51 3.20
N ASP A 28 -2.64 5.21 2.14
CA ASP A 28 -3.29 6.47 1.75
C ASP A 28 -3.37 7.51 2.88
N ILE A 29 -2.27 7.66 3.60
CA ILE A 29 -2.18 8.66 4.68
C ILE A 29 -2.31 10.06 4.09
N GLN A 30 -1.60 10.33 2.99
CA GLN A 30 -1.66 11.58 2.24
C GLN A 30 -1.59 12.83 3.12
N ASP A 31 -0.61 12.87 4.01
CA ASP A 31 -0.32 14.03 4.82
C ASP A 31 0.88 14.82 4.24
N GLY A 32 0.87 16.14 4.44
CA GLY A 32 1.99 17.02 4.14
C GLY A 32 3.02 17.05 5.29
N PRO A 33 3.93 18.06 5.29
CA PRO A 33 4.98 18.18 6.31
C PRO A 33 4.47 18.29 7.76
N LYS A 34 3.21 18.64 7.92
CA LYS A 34 2.50 18.63 9.20
C LYS A 34 1.47 17.52 9.21
N VAL A 35 1.84 16.37 9.72
CA VAL A 35 0.98 15.20 9.82
C VAL A 35 -0.20 15.46 10.76
N SER A 36 -1.37 14.94 10.40
CA SER A 36 -2.57 15.03 11.23
C SER A 36 -2.35 14.32 12.58
N LYS A 37 -2.72 14.99 13.66
CA LYS A 37 -2.67 14.39 15.00
C LYS A 37 -3.52 13.12 15.11
N ASP A 38 -4.60 13.03 14.34
CA ASP A 38 -5.46 11.86 14.37
C ASP A 38 -4.87 10.69 13.58
N THR A 39 -4.10 10.96 12.52
CA THR A 39 -3.27 9.94 11.86
C THR A 39 -2.30 9.32 12.86
N VAL A 40 -1.55 10.13 13.58
CA VAL A 40 -0.58 9.66 14.59
C VAL A 40 -1.28 8.84 15.68
N LYS A 41 -2.41 9.33 16.22
CA LYS A 41 -3.19 8.60 17.23
C LYS A 41 -3.72 7.25 16.73
N LEU A 42 -4.17 7.17 15.47
CA LEU A 42 -4.59 5.90 14.88
C LEU A 42 -3.42 4.92 14.82
N ILE A 43 -2.25 5.39 14.37
CA ILE A 43 -1.04 4.58 14.33
C ILE A 43 -0.70 4.07 15.73
N GLU A 44 -0.55 4.97 16.72
CA GLU A 44 -0.21 4.61 18.10
C GLU A 44 -1.18 3.58 18.69
N ALA A 45 -2.50 3.85 18.61
CA ALA A 45 -3.53 2.97 19.15
C ALA A 45 -3.53 1.60 18.46
N SER A 46 -3.30 1.56 17.14
CA SER A 46 -3.21 0.31 16.38
C SER A 46 -1.98 -0.52 16.78
N LEU A 47 -0.83 0.12 16.98
CA LEU A 47 0.39 -0.54 17.44
C LEU A 47 0.25 -1.13 18.84
N ASP A 48 -0.35 -0.37 19.75
CA ASP A 48 -0.54 -0.80 21.14
C ASP A 48 -1.57 -1.93 21.24
N ALA A 49 -2.64 -1.89 20.45
CA ALA A 49 -3.68 -2.92 20.42
C ALA A 49 -3.20 -4.24 19.82
N THR A 50 -2.35 -4.19 18.78
CA THR A 50 -2.04 -5.39 17.98
C THR A 50 -0.62 -5.92 18.18
N ARG A 51 0.31 -5.06 18.59
CA ARG A 51 1.75 -5.39 18.73
C ARG A 51 2.25 -6.15 17.50
N PRO A 52 2.21 -5.52 16.30
CA PRO A 52 2.52 -6.21 15.06
C PRO A 52 4.01 -6.57 14.99
N ASP A 53 4.32 -7.57 14.19
CA ASP A 53 5.70 -7.95 13.87
C ASP A 53 6.33 -6.99 12.87
N ILE A 54 5.53 -6.46 11.96
CA ILE A 54 5.91 -5.49 10.95
C ILE A 54 4.72 -4.57 10.61
N VAL A 55 5.03 -3.32 10.28
CA VAL A 55 4.09 -2.38 9.65
C VAL A 55 4.44 -2.25 8.18
N ILE A 56 3.44 -2.34 7.29
CA ILE A 56 3.61 -2.14 5.85
C ILE A 56 2.78 -0.93 5.41
N PHE A 57 3.46 0.06 4.81
CA PHE A 57 2.83 1.21 4.17
C PHE A 57 2.65 0.91 2.67
N THR A 58 1.41 0.97 2.20
CA THR A 58 1.06 0.59 0.82
C THR A 58 0.78 1.78 -0.11
N GLY A 59 1.61 2.80 -0.01
CA GLY A 59 1.59 3.94 -0.93
C GLY A 59 0.79 5.15 -0.45
N ASN A 60 1.04 6.28 -1.08
CA ASN A 60 0.45 7.57 -0.76
C ASN A 60 0.64 7.97 0.72
N GLN A 61 1.83 7.80 1.24
CA GLN A 61 2.20 8.32 2.55
C GLN A 61 2.25 9.84 2.53
N ILE A 62 2.70 10.41 1.41
CA ILE A 62 2.95 11.83 1.22
C ILE A 62 1.87 12.40 0.30
N ALA A 63 1.25 13.51 0.72
CA ALA A 63 0.44 14.35 -0.17
C ALA A 63 1.37 15.16 -1.08
N GLY A 64 1.94 14.55 -2.12
CA GLY A 64 2.91 15.21 -3.00
C GLY A 64 2.37 16.45 -3.71
N TYR A 65 1.07 16.64 -3.70
CA TYR A 65 0.38 17.83 -4.20
C TYR A 65 0.18 18.93 -3.12
N ASP A 66 0.69 18.71 -1.90
CA ASP A 66 0.62 19.73 -0.83
C ASP A 66 1.31 21.03 -1.26
N PRO A 67 0.75 22.19 -0.91
CA PRO A 67 1.34 23.51 -1.24
C PRO A 67 2.81 23.67 -0.79
N ALA A 68 3.25 22.92 0.21
CA ALA A 68 4.65 22.92 0.62
C ALA A 68 5.61 22.48 -0.48
N TYR A 69 5.13 21.70 -1.46
CA TYR A 69 5.90 21.19 -2.59
C TYR A 69 5.70 21.99 -3.89
N ALA A 70 5.01 23.13 -3.86
CA ALA A 70 4.60 23.87 -5.05
C ALA A 70 5.73 24.23 -6.01
N GLN A 71 6.98 24.38 -5.52
CA GLN A 71 8.14 24.72 -6.33
C GLN A 71 8.79 23.51 -7.03
N THR A 72 8.56 22.30 -6.54
CA THR A 72 9.18 21.07 -7.02
C THR A 72 8.16 20.08 -7.57
N THR A 73 6.86 20.32 -7.38
CA THR A 73 5.80 19.38 -7.72
C THR A 73 5.86 18.90 -9.16
N ARG A 74 5.54 17.62 -9.37
CA ARG A 74 5.39 16.95 -10.68
C ARG A 74 4.03 16.29 -10.77
N LYS A 75 3.33 16.47 -11.88
CA LYS A 75 2.03 15.81 -12.10
C LYS A 75 2.15 14.33 -12.48
N ARG A 76 3.25 13.97 -13.16
CA ARG A 76 3.53 12.62 -13.67
C ARG A 76 5.01 12.34 -13.52
N ARG A 77 5.41 11.08 -13.37
CA ARG A 77 6.84 10.69 -13.26
C ARG A 77 7.67 11.16 -14.46
N TRP A 78 7.05 11.20 -15.64
CA TRP A 78 7.70 11.67 -16.88
C TRP A 78 7.56 13.18 -17.15
N SER A 79 6.84 13.92 -16.32
CA SER A 79 6.71 15.36 -16.46
C SER A 79 7.90 16.08 -15.86
N ALA A 80 8.32 17.18 -16.46
CA ALA A 80 9.23 18.10 -15.81
C ALA A 80 8.57 18.70 -14.55
N SER A 81 9.36 19.03 -13.56
CA SER A 81 8.90 19.78 -12.39
C SER A 81 8.41 21.18 -12.79
N VAL A 82 7.43 21.71 -12.07
CA VAL A 82 6.86 23.02 -12.38
C VAL A 82 7.94 24.13 -12.38
N GLY A 83 8.95 24.03 -11.50
CA GLY A 83 10.08 24.97 -11.45
C GLY A 83 10.98 24.94 -12.67
N THR A 84 11.07 23.80 -13.39
CA THR A 84 11.93 23.67 -14.57
C THR A 84 11.25 24.13 -15.86
N THR A 85 9.93 24.14 -15.94
CA THR A 85 9.17 24.49 -17.16
C THR A 85 9.07 25.97 -17.40
N ARG A 86 9.19 26.81 -16.39
CA ARG A 86 9.09 28.28 -16.54
C ARG A 86 10.37 28.97 -16.98
N GLU A 87 11.53 28.34 -16.80
CA GLU A 87 12.83 28.98 -17.00
C GLU A 87 13.67 28.41 -18.17
N THR A 88 13.31 27.25 -18.73
CA THR A 88 14.03 26.65 -19.87
C THR A 88 13.78 27.33 -21.21
N ALA A 89 12.88 28.31 -21.28
CA ALA A 89 12.58 29.06 -22.52
C ALA A 89 13.49 30.29 -22.72
N SER A 90 14.26 30.70 -21.72
CA SER A 90 15.17 31.85 -21.87
C SER A 90 16.32 31.76 -20.87
N SER A 91 17.50 31.49 -21.41
CA SER A 91 18.83 31.48 -20.76
C SER A 91 19.02 30.55 -19.56
N LYS A 92 19.94 29.60 -19.73
CA LYS A 92 20.57 28.79 -18.67
C LYS A 92 21.32 29.72 -17.68
N SER A 93 20.63 30.32 -16.72
CA SER A 93 21.35 31.00 -15.66
C SER A 93 21.64 30.00 -14.55
N SER A 94 22.87 29.95 -14.06
CA SER A 94 23.30 29.19 -12.89
C SER A 94 22.40 29.45 -11.67
N GLU A 95 21.92 30.68 -11.52
CA GLU A 95 20.99 31.11 -10.46
C GLU A 95 19.65 30.37 -10.46
N ALA A 96 19.06 30.09 -11.64
CA ALA A 96 17.81 29.36 -11.73
C ALA A 96 17.97 27.89 -11.28
N SER A 97 19.08 27.28 -11.66
CA SER A 97 19.44 25.92 -11.22
C SER A 97 19.69 25.86 -9.72
N GLU A 98 20.40 26.83 -9.18
CA GLU A 98 20.67 26.93 -7.72
C GLU A 98 19.39 27.13 -6.91
N ARG A 99 18.45 27.95 -7.40
CA ARG A 99 17.14 28.16 -6.75
C ARG A 99 16.30 26.88 -6.76
N PHE A 100 16.33 26.13 -7.85
CA PHE A 100 15.61 24.86 -7.96
C PHE A 100 16.22 23.78 -7.05
N GLU A 101 17.56 23.67 -6.98
CA GLU A 101 18.23 22.77 -6.03
C GLU A 101 17.91 23.15 -4.58
N ALA A 102 17.92 24.43 -4.25
CA ALA A 102 17.50 24.89 -2.92
C ALA A 102 16.02 24.56 -2.61
N ALA A 103 15.15 24.54 -3.63
CA ALA A 103 13.77 24.11 -3.49
C ALA A 103 13.67 22.58 -3.26
N LEU A 104 14.48 21.78 -3.98
CA LEU A 104 14.56 20.34 -3.77
C LEU A 104 15.06 20.00 -2.35
N GLU A 105 16.05 20.72 -1.83
CA GLU A 105 16.51 20.52 -0.44
C GLU A 105 15.40 20.80 0.59
N ARG A 106 14.60 21.86 0.37
CA ARG A 106 13.43 22.10 1.22
C ARG A 106 12.39 20.99 1.12
N THR A 107 12.19 20.46 -0.09
CA THR A 107 11.31 19.31 -0.30
C THR A 107 11.83 18.07 0.42
N ARG A 108 13.12 17.75 0.33
CA ARG A 108 13.75 16.65 1.09
C ARG A 108 13.54 16.79 2.59
N ALA A 109 13.77 17.99 3.12
CA ALA A 109 13.54 18.28 4.53
C ALA A 109 12.07 18.11 4.94
N SER A 110 11.15 18.54 4.09
CA SER A 110 9.69 18.40 4.32
C SER A 110 9.24 16.95 4.26
N VAL A 111 9.72 16.18 3.29
CA VAL A 111 9.45 14.73 3.18
C VAL A 111 10.01 14.00 4.40
N ARG A 112 11.24 14.30 4.78
CA ARG A 112 11.88 13.74 6.00
C ARG A 112 11.03 14.03 7.25
N ALA A 113 10.55 15.25 7.42
CA ALA A 113 9.69 15.63 8.54
C ALA A 113 8.34 14.89 8.53
N THR A 114 7.77 14.60 7.36
CA THR A 114 6.56 13.80 7.24
C THR A 114 6.83 12.36 7.65
N VAL A 115 7.85 11.73 7.06
CA VAL A 115 8.23 10.34 7.38
C VAL A 115 8.54 10.19 8.86
N GLU A 116 9.32 11.09 9.44
CA GLU A 116 9.65 11.06 10.87
C GLU A 116 8.41 11.02 11.77
N GLN A 117 7.41 11.88 11.51
CA GLN A 117 6.18 11.91 12.30
C GLN A 117 5.36 10.61 12.16
N LEU A 118 5.36 9.99 10.99
CA LEU A 118 4.64 8.74 10.75
C LEU A 118 5.33 7.53 11.41
N VAL A 119 6.66 7.49 11.39
CA VAL A 119 7.40 6.30 11.84
C VAL A 119 7.92 6.41 13.28
N ARG A 120 7.91 7.60 13.89
CA ARG A 120 8.29 7.78 15.30
C ARG A 120 7.52 6.84 16.25
N PRO A 121 6.18 6.69 16.15
CA PRO A 121 5.44 5.74 16.99
C PRO A 121 5.94 4.29 16.86
N LEU A 122 6.42 3.92 15.67
CA LEU A 122 6.98 2.59 15.39
C LEU A 122 8.37 2.44 16.03
N ALA A 123 9.22 3.45 15.83
CA ALA A 123 10.58 3.49 16.39
C ALA A 123 10.56 3.44 17.92
N ASP A 124 9.68 4.23 18.56
CA ASP A 124 9.50 4.25 20.02
C ASP A 124 9.07 2.90 20.59
N ARG A 125 8.44 2.05 19.77
CA ARG A 125 7.97 0.71 20.17
C ARG A 125 8.88 -0.42 19.66
N GLY A 126 9.92 -0.11 18.91
CA GLY A 126 10.81 -1.09 18.31
C GLY A 126 10.09 -2.02 17.34
N ILE A 127 9.26 -1.47 16.47
CA ILE A 127 8.50 -2.22 15.46
C ILE A 127 9.10 -1.94 14.07
N PRO A 128 9.55 -2.97 13.33
CA PRO A 128 10.05 -2.80 11.98
C PRO A 128 8.95 -2.43 11.01
N TRP A 129 9.32 -1.78 9.91
CA TRP A 129 8.39 -1.33 8.90
C TRP A 129 8.99 -1.37 7.50
N ALA A 130 8.11 -1.39 6.51
CA ALA A 130 8.45 -1.41 5.10
C ALA A 130 7.47 -0.53 4.32
N VAL A 131 7.90 0.01 3.18
CA VAL A 131 7.09 0.93 2.38
C VAL A 131 7.16 0.61 0.89
N THR A 132 6.01 0.66 0.22
CA THR A 132 5.90 0.81 -1.22
C THR A 132 5.23 2.14 -1.55
N PHE A 133 5.13 2.49 -2.85
CA PHE A 133 4.73 3.83 -3.27
C PHE A 133 3.40 3.83 -4.02
N GLY A 134 2.73 4.98 -3.97
CA GLY A 134 1.52 5.27 -4.71
C GLY A 134 1.70 6.40 -5.73
N ASN A 135 0.60 6.83 -6.31
CA ASN A 135 0.58 7.83 -7.37
C ASN A 135 0.77 9.26 -6.86
N HIS A 136 0.76 9.50 -5.57
CA HIS A 136 0.94 10.85 -5.00
C HIS A 136 2.30 11.08 -4.36
N ASP A 137 3.03 10.03 -3.95
CA ASP A 137 4.30 10.20 -3.24
C ASP A 137 5.31 11.00 -4.06
N PHE A 138 5.59 10.60 -5.31
CA PHE A 138 6.55 11.27 -6.18
C PHE A 138 6.13 12.68 -6.60
N GLN A 139 4.86 13.05 -6.45
CA GLN A 139 4.36 14.36 -6.87
C GLN A 139 4.98 15.52 -6.09
N CYS A 140 5.58 15.26 -4.93
CA CYS A 140 6.39 16.25 -4.20
C CYS A 140 7.60 16.77 -5.00
N GLY A 141 8.01 16.04 -6.05
CA GLY A 141 9.16 16.36 -6.89
C GLY A 141 10.32 15.38 -6.78
N LEU A 142 10.37 14.57 -5.71
CA LEU A 142 11.36 13.52 -5.51
C LEU A 142 10.92 12.22 -6.20
N GLY A 143 11.88 11.43 -6.70
CA GLY A 143 11.60 10.10 -7.21
C GLY A 143 11.44 9.06 -6.07
N ASN A 144 10.83 7.91 -6.40
CA ASN A 144 10.64 6.85 -5.39
C ASN A 144 11.95 6.37 -4.76
N ALA A 145 13.04 6.27 -5.54
CA ALA A 145 14.37 5.92 -5.02
C ALA A 145 14.87 6.92 -3.97
N GLU A 146 14.61 8.21 -4.18
CA GLU A 146 15.02 9.27 -3.29
C GLU A 146 14.16 9.30 -2.01
N ILE A 147 12.85 9.12 -2.14
CA ILE A 147 11.93 8.98 -1.00
C ILE A 147 12.28 7.74 -0.18
N GLU A 148 12.56 6.61 -0.83
CA GLU A 148 13.02 5.39 -0.17
C GLU A 148 14.33 5.59 0.59
N SER A 149 15.28 6.34 0.00
CA SER A 149 16.52 6.71 0.69
C SER A 149 16.26 7.50 1.97
N ILE A 150 15.32 8.43 1.94
CA ILE A 150 14.90 9.18 3.14
C ILE A 150 14.25 8.23 4.16
N CYS A 151 13.41 7.30 3.72
CA CYS A 151 12.80 6.31 4.62
C CYS A 151 13.85 5.49 5.36
N ARG A 152 14.92 5.08 4.67
CA ARG A 152 16.03 4.31 5.28
C ARG A 152 16.83 5.08 6.32
N GLU A 153 16.73 6.40 6.41
CA GLU A 153 17.37 7.18 7.48
C GLU A 153 16.76 6.89 8.86
N PHE A 154 15.55 6.32 8.91
CA PHE A 154 14.81 6.09 10.16
C PHE A 154 14.91 4.65 10.64
N PRO A 155 15.00 4.43 11.96
CA PRO A 155 15.10 3.10 12.54
C PRO A 155 13.93 2.20 12.14
N GLY A 156 14.21 0.94 11.92
CA GLY A 156 13.19 -0.07 11.65
C GLY A 156 12.78 -0.22 10.19
N CYS A 157 13.23 0.65 9.29
CA CYS A 157 12.97 0.52 7.86
C CYS A 157 13.64 -0.73 7.29
N LEU A 158 12.86 -1.59 6.62
CA LEU A 158 13.36 -2.82 5.99
C LEU A 158 13.52 -2.71 4.47
N ASN A 159 13.26 -1.54 3.89
CA ASN A 159 13.48 -1.33 2.47
C ASN A 159 14.96 -1.53 2.14
N PRO A 160 15.29 -2.30 1.08
CA PRO A 160 16.67 -2.60 0.75
C PRO A 160 17.43 -1.35 0.32
N ASP A 161 18.71 -1.29 0.74
CA ASP A 161 19.66 -0.37 0.18
C ASP A 161 20.19 -0.96 -1.14
N PRO A 162 20.32 -0.19 -2.23
CA PRO A 162 21.01 -0.63 -3.44
C PRO A 162 22.44 -1.17 -3.17
N ALA A 163 23.09 -0.71 -2.11
CA ALA A 163 24.38 -1.21 -1.64
C ALA A 163 24.29 -2.46 -0.76
N GLY A 164 23.10 -2.97 -0.44
CA GLY A 164 22.88 -4.19 0.32
C GLY A 164 23.15 -4.12 1.82
N LEU A 165 23.36 -2.92 2.40
CA LEU A 165 23.94 -2.78 3.75
C LEU A 165 22.93 -2.55 4.89
N GLN A 166 21.70 -2.12 4.62
CA GLN A 166 20.84 -1.59 5.69
C GLN A 166 19.84 -2.56 6.33
N ALA A 167 19.32 -3.53 5.59
CA ALA A 167 18.39 -4.51 6.18
C ALA A 167 19.06 -5.33 7.31
N GLU A 168 20.35 -5.48 7.24
CA GLU A 168 21.15 -6.21 8.24
C GLU A 168 21.27 -5.48 9.58
N GLN A 169 21.05 -4.15 9.64
CA GLN A 169 21.27 -3.37 10.86
C GLN A 169 20.12 -3.50 11.88
N TYR A 170 18.86 -3.48 11.41
CA TYR A 170 17.72 -3.50 12.33
C TYR A 170 17.23 -4.94 12.62
N LEU A 171 17.18 -5.79 11.59
CA LEU A 171 16.93 -7.21 11.71
C LEU A 171 18.13 -7.98 11.17
N PRO A 172 19.16 -8.28 12.01
CA PRO A 172 20.46 -8.78 11.54
C PRO A 172 20.40 -10.12 10.78
N SER A 173 19.36 -10.90 11.00
CA SER A 173 19.16 -12.21 10.36
C SER A 173 18.07 -12.19 9.28
N GLN A 174 17.50 -10.99 8.95
CA GLN A 174 16.49 -10.87 7.91
C GLN A 174 17.12 -10.88 6.53
N ARG A 175 16.62 -11.77 5.68
CA ARG A 175 16.92 -11.73 4.25
C ARG A 175 15.94 -10.79 3.53
N VAL A 176 16.46 -10.11 2.53
CA VAL A 176 15.67 -9.22 1.66
C VAL A 176 15.98 -9.57 0.21
N PHE A 177 14.95 -9.71 -0.60
CA PHE A 177 15.06 -9.90 -2.05
C PHE A 177 14.69 -8.58 -2.70
N ALA A 178 15.70 -7.85 -3.17
CA ALA A 178 15.52 -6.52 -3.77
C ALA A 178 15.24 -6.62 -5.28
N CYS A 179 14.43 -5.67 -5.79
CA CYS A 179 14.19 -5.49 -7.22
C CYS A 179 14.41 -4.02 -7.62
N GLU A 180 13.46 -3.18 -7.32
CA GLU A 180 13.49 -1.74 -7.61
C GLU A 180 12.89 -0.96 -6.42
N PRO A 181 13.03 0.38 -6.36
CA PRO A 181 12.47 1.15 -5.24
C PRO A 181 10.99 0.87 -5.00
N GLY A 182 10.65 0.48 -3.77
CA GLY A 182 9.31 0.06 -3.38
C GLY A 182 8.91 -1.35 -3.82
N THR A 183 9.79 -2.09 -4.51
CA THR A 183 9.55 -3.48 -4.96
C THR A 183 10.61 -4.40 -4.40
N PHE A 184 10.26 -5.24 -3.46
CA PHE A 184 11.15 -6.20 -2.79
C PHE A 184 10.34 -7.23 -2.02
N ALA A 185 11.01 -8.26 -1.49
CA ALA A 185 10.34 -9.32 -0.76
C ALA A 185 11.08 -9.71 0.53
N LEU A 186 10.31 -10.06 1.55
CA LEU A 186 10.74 -10.41 2.89
C LEU A 186 10.19 -11.80 3.25
N PRO A 187 11.04 -12.82 3.38
CA PRO A 187 10.61 -14.11 3.89
C PRO A 187 10.28 -14.04 5.39
N VAL A 188 9.27 -14.79 5.80
CA VAL A 188 8.87 -14.99 7.19
C VAL A 188 9.16 -16.43 7.56
N SER A 189 9.99 -16.62 8.58
CA SER A 189 10.42 -17.93 9.04
C SER A 189 9.39 -18.63 9.93
N ASP A 190 9.47 -19.95 9.99
CA ASP A 190 8.77 -20.74 10.99
C ASP A 190 9.24 -20.45 12.42
N VAL A 191 8.62 -21.10 13.41
CA VAL A 191 8.90 -20.90 14.84
C VAL A 191 10.36 -21.19 15.18
N ASP A 192 10.96 -22.18 14.52
CA ASP A 192 12.34 -22.63 14.75
C ASP A 192 13.34 -22.01 13.77
N HIS A 193 12.89 -21.11 12.90
CA HIS A 193 13.63 -20.42 11.83
C HIS A 193 14.42 -21.36 10.89
N THR A 194 13.93 -22.56 10.70
CA THR A 194 14.53 -23.55 9.81
C THR A 194 14.11 -23.36 8.36
N THR A 195 12.85 -22.96 8.14
CA THR A 195 12.26 -22.77 6.81
C THR A 195 11.53 -21.44 6.69
N SER A 196 11.39 -20.93 5.46
CA SER A 196 10.49 -19.82 5.16
C SER A 196 9.09 -20.38 4.97
N VAL A 197 8.13 -19.90 5.76
CA VAL A 197 6.71 -20.32 5.70
C VAL A 197 5.97 -19.56 4.63
N LEU A 198 6.17 -18.22 4.57
CA LEU A 198 5.56 -17.35 3.59
C LEU A 198 6.48 -16.18 3.22
N GLY A 199 6.18 -15.52 2.11
CA GLY A 199 6.83 -14.31 1.68
C GLY A 199 5.87 -13.12 1.72
N LEU A 200 6.36 -11.97 2.24
CA LEU A 200 5.71 -10.68 2.09
C LEU A 200 6.37 -9.95 0.93
N VAL A 201 5.60 -9.64 -0.11
CA VAL A 201 6.10 -8.95 -1.30
C VAL A 201 5.50 -7.55 -1.35
N LEU A 202 6.35 -6.53 -1.34
CA LEU A 202 5.94 -5.17 -1.61
C LEU A 202 6.16 -4.89 -3.10
N LEU A 203 5.17 -4.28 -3.74
CA LEU A 203 5.17 -4.03 -5.18
C LEU A 203 4.81 -2.57 -5.46
N ASP A 204 5.71 -1.82 -6.11
CA ASP A 204 5.36 -0.54 -6.73
C ASP A 204 4.44 -0.82 -7.92
N SER A 205 3.15 -0.58 -7.75
CA SER A 205 2.12 -0.82 -8.76
C SER A 205 2.04 0.25 -9.85
N GLY A 206 3.02 1.16 -9.90
CA GLY A 206 3.07 2.26 -10.85
C GLY A 206 2.40 3.54 -10.37
N ASP A 207 2.28 4.52 -11.28
CA ASP A 207 1.62 5.79 -10.99
C ASP A 207 0.47 6.07 -11.96
N TYR A 208 0.73 6.70 -13.09
CA TYR A 208 -0.26 7.03 -14.11
C TYR A 208 0.16 6.45 -15.46
N ALA A 209 -0.79 6.09 -16.30
CA ALA A 209 -0.52 5.66 -17.65
C ALA A 209 -0.39 6.86 -18.59
N ARG A 210 0.49 6.77 -19.63
CA ARG A 210 0.63 7.80 -20.66
C ARG A 210 -0.65 7.97 -21.48
N SER A 211 -1.42 6.89 -21.62
CA SER A 211 -2.74 6.87 -22.27
C SER A 211 -3.87 7.48 -21.44
N GLY A 212 -3.59 7.87 -20.20
CA GLY A 212 -4.56 8.30 -19.19
C GLY A 212 -4.95 7.17 -18.23
N GLY A 213 -5.51 7.54 -17.08
CA GLY A 213 -5.79 6.61 -16.00
C GLY A 213 -4.54 6.18 -15.24
N TYR A 214 -4.64 5.06 -14.55
CA TYR A 214 -3.57 4.53 -13.72
C TYR A 214 -2.64 3.61 -14.51
N GLY A 215 -1.38 3.59 -14.11
CA GLY A 215 -0.34 2.73 -14.65
C GLY A 215 -0.33 1.35 -13.99
N SER A 216 0.67 0.58 -14.34
CA SER A 216 0.87 -0.79 -13.87
C SER A 216 2.32 -0.96 -13.37
N PRO A 217 2.65 -2.05 -12.67
CA PRO A 217 4.01 -2.38 -12.31
C PRO A 217 4.94 -2.40 -13.53
N SER A 218 6.23 -2.14 -13.31
CA SER A 218 7.22 -2.25 -14.37
C SER A 218 7.36 -3.70 -14.86
N ALA A 219 7.88 -3.88 -16.09
CA ALA A 219 8.18 -5.23 -16.59
C ALA A 219 9.21 -5.97 -15.72
N GLU A 220 10.11 -5.24 -15.06
CA GLU A 220 11.08 -5.79 -14.11
C GLU A 220 10.38 -6.28 -12.84
N ALA A 221 9.51 -5.46 -12.27
CA ALA A 221 8.70 -5.81 -11.11
C ALA A 221 7.83 -7.05 -11.37
N LEU A 222 7.21 -7.16 -12.56
CA LEU A 222 6.42 -8.34 -12.94
C LEU A 222 7.28 -9.60 -13.08
N ARG A 223 8.50 -9.50 -13.66
CA ARG A 223 9.43 -10.63 -13.70
C ARG A 223 9.88 -11.05 -12.30
N PHE A 224 10.18 -10.07 -11.45
CA PHE A 224 10.51 -10.32 -10.05
C PHE A 224 9.35 -11.02 -9.32
N LEU A 225 8.14 -10.51 -9.46
CA LEU A 225 6.93 -11.10 -8.88
C LEU A 225 6.76 -12.58 -9.27
N ALA A 226 7.02 -12.92 -10.54
CA ALA A 226 6.94 -14.28 -11.02
C ALA A 226 8.00 -15.20 -10.40
N GLY A 227 9.21 -14.70 -10.10
CA GLY A 227 10.34 -15.50 -9.64
C GLY A 227 10.49 -15.60 -8.11
N VAL A 228 9.92 -14.68 -7.34
CA VAL A 228 10.13 -14.56 -5.89
C VAL A 228 9.82 -15.83 -5.11
N PRO A 229 8.68 -16.53 -5.34
CA PRO A 229 8.36 -17.74 -4.58
C PRO A 229 9.43 -18.84 -4.71
N GLU A 230 9.99 -19.01 -5.89
CA GLU A 230 11.06 -19.98 -6.15
C GLU A 230 12.41 -19.51 -5.60
N MET A 231 12.75 -18.22 -5.75
CA MET A 231 13.98 -17.65 -5.19
C MET A 231 14.06 -17.83 -3.67
N MET A 232 12.95 -17.69 -2.96
CA MET A 232 12.88 -17.90 -1.52
C MET A 232 13.12 -19.36 -1.13
N ALA A 233 12.60 -20.31 -1.91
CA ALA A 233 12.75 -21.74 -1.69
C ALA A 233 14.20 -22.19 -1.86
N THR A 234 14.84 -21.86 -2.98
CA THR A 234 16.21 -22.27 -3.33
C THR A 234 17.22 -21.83 -2.26
N GLN A 235 17.04 -20.67 -1.66
CA GLN A 235 17.94 -20.19 -0.60
C GLN A 235 17.71 -20.87 0.75
N SER A 236 16.51 -21.39 1.00
CA SER A 236 16.23 -22.17 2.22
C SER A 236 16.95 -23.51 2.20
N GLN A 237 17.06 -24.16 1.03
CA GLN A 237 17.73 -25.46 0.88
C GLN A 237 19.24 -25.40 1.06
N LYS A 238 19.93 -24.36 0.57
CA LYS A 238 21.39 -24.21 0.76
C LYS A 238 21.82 -24.22 2.25
N ARG A 239 20.89 -23.99 3.15
CA ARG A 239 21.13 -24.02 4.59
C ARG A 239 20.96 -25.42 5.21
N VAL A 240 20.20 -26.30 4.55
CA VAL A 240 19.90 -27.67 5.02
C VAL A 240 20.86 -28.69 4.45
N GLU A 241 21.51 -28.43 3.31
CA GLU A 241 22.45 -29.35 2.66
C GLU A 241 23.74 -29.67 3.47
N SER A 242 23.93 -29.05 4.64
CA SER A 242 24.99 -29.41 5.54
C SER A 242 24.72 -30.70 6.37
N HIS A 243 23.52 -31.25 6.34
CA HIS A 243 23.16 -32.51 7.01
C HIS A 243 22.20 -33.34 6.16
N GLU A 244 22.77 -34.37 5.52
CA GLU A 244 22.19 -35.62 4.96
C GLU A 244 20.93 -35.57 4.06
N THR A 245 21.17 -35.96 2.81
CA THR A 245 20.31 -36.76 1.90
C THR A 245 18.83 -36.92 2.27
N ALA A 246 18.03 -35.92 1.92
CA ALA A 246 16.66 -36.16 1.55
C ALA A 246 16.40 -35.36 0.26
N LYS A 247 15.94 -36.02 -0.80
CA LYS A 247 15.37 -35.36 -2.01
C LYS A 247 14.11 -34.63 -1.60
N SER A 248 14.24 -33.51 -0.89
CA SER A 248 13.14 -32.57 -0.69
C SER A 248 12.91 -31.88 -2.02
N GLN A 249 11.77 -32.14 -2.64
CA GLN A 249 11.31 -31.43 -3.82
C GLN A 249 11.31 -29.92 -3.51
N GLU A 250 12.00 -29.16 -4.33
CA GLU A 250 11.98 -27.69 -4.29
C GLU A 250 10.54 -27.20 -4.32
N GLN A 251 10.05 -26.75 -3.20
CA GLN A 251 8.70 -26.23 -3.08
C GLN A 251 8.77 -24.71 -2.93
N ALA A 252 8.23 -23.97 -3.92
CA ALA A 252 8.17 -22.52 -3.86
C ALA A 252 7.51 -22.05 -2.55
N VAL A 253 7.94 -20.90 -2.02
CA VAL A 253 7.37 -20.31 -0.80
C VAL A 253 6.13 -19.49 -1.18
N PRO A 254 4.94 -19.81 -0.64
CA PRO A 254 3.74 -19.04 -0.93
C PRO A 254 3.88 -17.58 -0.45
N CYS A 255 3.39 -16.63 -1.25
CA CYS A 255 3.57 -15.21 -0.99
C CYS A 255 2.24 -14.46 -0.90
N MET A 256 2.26 -13.34 -0.18
CA MET A 256 1.25 -12.30 -0.19
C MET A 256 1.85 -11.02 -0.73
N VAL A 257 1.17 -10.36 -1.67
CA VAL A 257 1.61 -9.08 -2.21
C VAL A 257 0.87 -7.91 -1.58
N PHE A 258 1.61 -6.83 -1.32
CA PHE A 258 1.16 -5.53 -0.82
C PHE A 258 1.50 -4.47 -1.84
N GLN A 259 0.49 -3.74 -2.30
CA GLN A 259 0.65 -2.72 -3.33
C GLN A 259 -0.34 -1.58 -3.16
N HIS A 260 -0.21 -0.55 -4.01
CA HIS A 260 -1.09 0.60 -3.95
C HIS A 260 -2.36 0.41 -4.78
N PHE A 261 -2.25 0.19 -6.09
CA PHE A 261 -3.40 0.02 -6.96
C PHE A 261 -4.02 -1.37 -6.85
N PRO A 262 -5.36 -1.48 -6.82
CA PRO A 262 -6.03 -2.76 -7.05
C PRO A 262 -5.84 -3.21 -8.51
N VAL A 263 -5.80 -4.52 -8.74
CA VAL A 263 -5.89 -5.08 -10.10
C VAL A 263 -7.34 -5.10 -10.58
N GLN A 264 -7.57 -5.17 -11.90
CA GLN A 264 -8.93 -5.18 -12.48
C GLN A 264 -9.82 -6.28 -11.91
N GLN A 265 -9.23 -7.40 -11.51
CA GLN A 265 -9.94 -8.58 -11.01
C GLN A 265 -10.62 -8.37 -9.65
N TYR A 266 -10.36 -7.27 -8.95
CA TYR A 266 -11.18 -6.86 -7.80
C TYR A 266 -12.66 -6.69 -8.18
N TYR A 267 -12.98 -6.33 -9.45
CA TYR A 267 -14.36 -6.31 -9.94
C TYR A 267 -15.04 -7.68 -9.95
N GLN A 268 -14.30 -8.79 -9.90
CA GLN A 268 -14.88 -10.15 -9.80
C GLN A 268 -15.53 -10.43 -8.43
N LEU A 269 -15.23 -9.59 -7.43
CA LEU A 269 -15.88 -9.62 -6.11
C LEU A 269 -17.19 -8.83 -6.07
N LEU A 270 -17.55 -8.21 -7.19
CA LEU A 270 -18.74 -7.39 -7.33
C LEU A 270 -19.75 -8.10 -8.25
N LYS A 271 -21.02 -7.78 -8.08
CA LYS A 271 -22.09 -8.17 -9.01
C LYS A 271 -22.76 -6.92 -9.57
N PRO A 272 -23.17 -6.94 -10.86
CA PRO A 272 -23.93 -5.85 -11.45
C PRO A 272 -25.21 -5.55 -10.65
N ALA A 273 -25.55 -4.27 -10.57
CA ALA A 273 -26.74 -3.80 -9.86
C ALA A 273 -27.45 -2.73 -10.68
N ALA A 274 -28.73 -2.52 -10.40
CA ALA A 274 -29.47 -1.39 -10.95
C ALA A 274 -28.93 -0.08 -10.35
N THR A 275 -28.97 1.01 -11.12
CA THR A 275 -28.49 2.33 -10.70
C THR A 275 -29.14 2.83 -9.40
N ASN A 276 -30.38 2.43 -9.14
CA ASN A 276 -31.13 2.80 -7.94
C ASN A 276 -31.09 1.74 -6.83
N ALA A 277 -30.29 0.67 -7.00
CA ALA A 277 -30.14 -0.33 -5.97
C ALA A 277 -29.43 0.27 -4.74
N ALA A 278 -29.82 -0.17 -3.56
CA ALA A 278 -29.19 0.26 -2.33
C ALA A 278 -27.68 -0.07 -2.33
N ARG A 279 -26.87 0.92 -2.00
CA ARG A 279 -25.39 0.82 -1.99
C ARG A 279 -24.77 0.50 -3.35
N ALA A 280 -25.48 0.71 -4.46
CA ALA A 280 -24.89 0.58 -5.79
C ALA A 280 -23.88 1.71 -6.03
N ILE A 281 -22.70 1.35 -6.48
CA ILE A 281 -21.61 2.26 -6.81
C ILE A 281 -21.31 2.16 -8.31
N GLU A 282 -21.15 3.28 -8.99
CA GLU A 282 -20.72 3.31 -10.38
C GLU A 282 -19.26 2.86 -10.50
N GLY A 283 -18.97 2.04 -11.49
CA GLY A 283 -17.61 1.59 -11.79
C GLY A 283 -16.76 2.72 -12.35
N TYR A 284 -15.44 2.59 -12.19
CA TYR A 284 -14.48 3.60 -12.61
C TYR A 284 -13.98 3.36 -14.05
N ARG A 285 -13.82 4.40 -14.84
CA ARG A 285 -13.24 4.43 -16.21
C ARG A 285 -13.79 3.33 -17.14
N ASN A 286 -13.06 2.23 -17.37
CA ASN A 286 -13.51 1.12 -18.24
C ASN A 286 -14.81 0.46 -17.77
N PHE A 287 -15.16 0.64 -16.51
CA PHE A 287 -16.37 0.14 -15.89
C PHE A 287 -17.45 1.22 -15.70
N ALA A 288 -17.18 2.47 -16.14
CA ALA A 288 -18.12 3.58 -16.04
C ALA A 288 -19.44 3.30 -16.78
N GLY A 289 -20.53 3.86 -16.27
CA GLY A 289 -21.89 3.61 -16.77
C GLY A 289 -22.52 2.30 -16.28
N LYS A 290 -21.76 1.47 -15.56
CA LYS A 290 -22.26 0.26 -14.92
C LYS A 290 -22.20 0.41 -13.42
N HIS A 291 -23.22 -0.11 -12.72
CA HIS A 291 -23.30 -0.05 -11.27
C HIS A 291 -23.12 -1.42 -10.67
N TYR A 292 -22.51 -1.45 -9.48
CA TYR A 292 -22.09 -2.67 -8.81
C TYR A 292 -22.41 -2.59 -7.31
N VAL A 293 -22.63 -3.76 -6.73
CA VAL A 293 -22.63 -4.01 -5.28
C VAL A 293 -21.65 -5.13 -4.96
N LEU A 294 -21.24 -5.26 -3.71
CA LEU A 294 -20.46 -6.43 -3.29
C LEU A 294 -21.24 -7.72 -3.54
N ASP A 295 -20.54 -8.74 -3.99
CA ASP A 295 -21.07 -10.10 -4.07
C ASP A 295 -20.87 -10.77 -2.70
N GLU A 296 -21.96 -10.88 -1.93
CA GLU A 296 -21.94 -11.40 -0.57
C GLU A 296 -21.54 -12.88 -0.48
N GLU A 297 -21.63 -13.62 -1.60
CA GLU A 297 -21.17 -15.02 -1.68
C GLU A 297 -19.65 -15.11 -1.78
N LYS A 298 -18.98 -14.05 -2.27
CA LYS A 298 -17.53 -13.99 -2.47
C LYS A 298 -16.80 -13.15 -1.44
N THR A 299 -17.52 -12.30 -0.72
CA THR A 299 -16.91 -11.33 0.20
C THR A 299 -17.24 -11.66 1.66
N LEU A 300 -16.31 -11.33 2.55
CA LEU A 300 -16.49 -11.55 3.98
C LEU A 300 -17.53 -10.59 4.57
N PRO A 301 -18.27 -11.03 5.61
CA PRO A 301 -19.16 -10.14 6.37
C PRO A 301 -18.42 -8.90 6.89
N GLY A 302 -19.11 -7.75 6.90
CA GLY A 302 -18.53 -6.48 7.31
C GLY A 302 -17.75 -5.76 6.18
N SER A 303 -17.68 -6.35 5.00
CA SER A 303 -17.13 -5.70 3.81
C SER A 303 -17.99 -4.52 3.36
N TYR A 304 -17.32 -3.47 2.84
CA TYR A 304 -17.96 -2.24 2.39
C TYR A 304 -17.35 -1.74 1.08
N LEU A 305 -18.20 -1.44 0.10
CA LEU A 305 -17.86 -0.78 -1.16
C LEU A 305 -18.34 0.67 -1.08
N GLY A 306 -17.44 1.62 -1.04
CA GLY A 306 -17.75 3.04 -0.88
C GLY A 306 -17.47 3.88 -2.11
N GLU A 307 -16.74 3.34 -3.08
CA GLU A 307 -16.42 4.00 -4.35
C GLU A 307 -16.07 2.98 -5.43
N GLY A 308 -16.08 3.40 -6.71
CA GLY A 308 -15.68 2.56 -7.83
C GLY A 308 -14.21 2.15 -7.70
N ILE A 309 -13.91 0.90 -8.04
CA ILE A 309 -12.54 0.37 -7.94
C ILE A 309 -11.67 1.04 -8.99
N SER A 310 -10.67 1.78 -8.56
CA SER A 310 -9.78 2.61 -9.39
C SER A 310 -8.54 1.82 -9.81
N CYS A 311 -8.74 0.82 -10.65
CA CYS A 311 -7.67 -0.01 -11.20
C CYS A 311 -7.11 0.54 -12.52
N PRO A 312 -5.94 0.07 -12.99
CA PRO A 312 -5.42 0.34 -14.33
C PRO A 312 -6.41 -0.04 -15.44
N ASP A 313 -6.44 0.76 -16.52
CA ASP A 313 -7.29 0.46 -17.68
C ASP A 313 -6.80 -0.75 -18.48
N ALA A 314 -5.49 -0.97 -18.50
CA ALA A 314 -4.85 -2.11 -19.16
C ALA A 314 -4.52 -3.20 -18.13
N ASP A 315 -4.84 -4.45 -18.43
CA ASP A 315 -4.39 -5.60 -17.65
C ASP A 315 -2.91 -5.85 -17.96
N SER A 316 -2.06 -5.74 -16.93
CA SER A 316 -0.60 -5.96 -17.04
C SER A 316 -0.20 -7.45 -17.03
N GLY A 317 -1.15 -8.36 -16.81
CA GLY A 317 -0.89 -9.77 -16.56
C GLY A 317 -0.49 -10.07 -15.10
N GLU A 318 -0.49 -9.07 -14.22
CA GLU A 318 -0.13 -9.24 -12.82
C GLU A 318 -0.98 -10.29 -12.13
N PHE A 319 -2.30 -10.24 -12.30
CA PHE A 319 -3.20 -11.22 -11.68
C PHE A 319 -2.90 -12.65 -12.13
N ALA A 320 -2.61 -12.85 -13.42
CA ALA A 320 -2.22 -14.16 -13.94
C ALA A 320 -0.92 -14.68 -13.31
N ILE A 321 0.05 -13.79 -13.05
CA ILE A 321 1.28 -14.13 -12.33
C ILE A 321 0.94 -14.56 -10.89
N LEU A 322 0.08 -13.81 -10.20
CA LEU A 322 -0.34 -14.17 -8.84
C LEU A 322 -0.99 -15.56 -8.78
N GLU A 323 -1.89 -15.86 -9.71
CA GLU A 323 -2.55 -17.17 -9.80
C GLU A 323 -1.56 -18.32 -10.06
N GLN A 324 -0.56 -18.09 -10.91
CA GLN A 324 0.32 -19.15 -11.41
C GLN A 324 1.56 -19.37 -10.54
N CYS A 325 2.06 -18.33 -9.91
CA CYS A 325 3.38 -18.34 -9.28
C CYS A 325 3.38 -18.53 -7.75
N GLY A 326 2.22 -18.84 -7.14
CA GLY A 326 2.20 -19.23 -5.72
C GLY A 326 1.83 -18.10 -4.75
N TYR A 327 1.02 -17.14 -5.20
CA TYR A 327 0.44 -16.14 -4.33
C TYR A 327 -0.91 -16.59 -3.78
N PHE A 328 -1.13 -16.36 -2.49
CA PHE A 328 -2.39 -16.69 -1.83
C PHE A 328 -3.24 -15.45 -1.53
N ALA A 329 -2.64 -14.27 -1.51
CA ALA A 329 -3.35 -13.02 -1.22
C ALA A 329 -2.69 -11.80 -1.87
N ILE A 330 -3.53 -10.78 -2.15
CA ILE A 330 -3.15 -9.44 -2.52
C ILE A 330 -3.87 -8.44 -1.62
N SER A 331 -3.16 -7.43 -1.11
CA SER A 331 -3.73 -6.31 -0.39
C SER A 331 -3.39 -4.99 -1.08
N ALA A 332 -4.43 -4.20 -1.38
CA ALA A 332 -4.31 -2.91 -2.05
C ALA A 332 -4.95 -1.78 -1.23
N GLY A 333 -4.43 -0.57 -1.41
CA GLY A 333 -5.00 0.69 -0.94
C GLY A 333 -5.72 1.44 -2.06
N HIS A 334 -5.39 2.71 -2.23
CA HIS A 334 -5.81 3.64 -3.28
C HIS A 334 -7.26 4.11 -3.20
N ASP A 335 -8.20 3.18 -3.08
CA ASP A 335 -9.62 3.49 -2.96
C ASP A 335 -9.94 3.77 -1.49
N HIS A 336 -9.97 5.04 -1.12
CA HIS A 336 -10.00 5.46 0.30
C HIS A 336 -11.23 4.99 1.07
N ARG A 337 -12.35 4.71 0.35
CA ARG A 337 -13.63 4.32 0.94
C ARG A 337 -13.93 2.84 0.83
N ASN A 338 -13.09 2.09 0.15
CA ASN A 338 -13.28 0.65 -0.03
C ASN A 338 -12.65 -0.12 1.14
N ALA A 339 -13.44 -1.00 1.73
CA ALA A 339 -13.05 -1.78 2.89
C ALA A 339 -13.67 -3.18 2.79
N PHE A 340 -13.22 -3.98 1.82
CA PHE A 340 -13.76 -5.31 1.61
C PHE A 340 -12.66 -6.36 1.47
N VAL A 341 -13.04 -7.59 1.76
CA VAL A 341 -12.20 -8.78 1.62
C VAL A 341 -13.01 -9.85 0.93
N GLY A 342 -12.45 -10.46 -0.07
CA GLY A 342 -13.11 -11.55 -0.78
C GLY A 342 -12.11 -12.52 -1.41
N THR A 343 -12.60 -13.58 -2.00
CA THR A 343 -11.80 -14.61 -2.66
C THR A 343 -12.24 -14.78 -4.11
N VAL A 344 -11.29 -14.67 -5.03
CA VAL A 344 -11.49 -14.97 -6.43
C VAL A 344 -10.97 -16.38 -6.71
N PRO A 345 -11.81 -17.30 -7.24
CA PRO A 345 -11.37 -18.65 -7.56
C PRO A 345 -10.21 -18.66 -8.57
N ILE A 346 -9.19 -19.47 -8.32
CA ILE A 346 -8.07 -19.66 -9.25
C ILE A 346 -8.56 -20.41 -10.48
N SER A 347 -8.19 -19.93 -11.66
CA SER A 347 -8.56 -20.56 -12.94
C SER A 347 -8.00 -21.99 -13.03
N ARG A 348 -8.85 -22.98 -13.38
CA ARG A 348 -8.43 -24.38 -13.54
C ARG A 348 -7.39 -24.58 -14.65
N ASN A 349 -7.27 -23.64 -15.58
CA ASN A 349 -6.25 -23.65 -16.64
C ASN A 349 -4.84 -23.31 -16.12
N SER A 350 -4.72 -22.68 -14.94
CA SER A 350 -3.46 -22.48 -14.22
C SER A 350 -2.93 -23.76 -13.55
N ALA A 351 -3.65 -24.87 -13.68
CA ALA A 351 -3.43 -26.12 -12.95
C ALA A 351 -2.18 -26.93 -13.39
N ASP A 352 -1.41 -26.47 -14.36
CA ASP A 352 -0.14 -27.14 -14.75
C ASP A 352 1.02 -26.77 -13.82
N VAL A 353 0.89 -25.73 -13.02
CA VAL A 353 1.89 -25.34 -12.04
C VAL A 353 1.60 -26.04 -10.70
N ARG A 354 2.55 -26.87 -10.21
CA ARG A 354 2.38 -27.67 -8.99
C ARG A 354 1.93 -26.84 -7.78
N MET A 355 2.40 -25.60 -7.66
CA MET A 355 2.08 -24.72 -6.55
C MET A 355 0.63 -24.22 -6.62
N ALA A 356 0.12 -23.86 -7.80
CA ALA A 356 -1.27 -23.48 -7.99
C ALA A 356 -2.22 -24.63 -7.57
N LYS A 357 -1.83 -25.88 -7.80
CA LYS A 357 -2.58 -27.06 -7.32
C LYS A 357 -2.60 -27.22 -5.80
N VAL A 358 -1.48 -26.91 -5.14
CA VAL A 358 -1.39 -26.99 -3.67
C VAL A 358 -2.24 -25.87 -3.06
N LEU A 359 -2.07 -24.65 -3.53
CA LEU A 359 -2.82 -23.48 -3.02
C LEU A 359 -4.32 -23.59 -3.33
N SER A 360 -4.71 -24.04 -4.53
CA SER A 360 -6.12 -24.21 -4.89
C SER A 360 -6.85 -25.27 -4.03
N LYS A 361 -6.12 -26.27 -3.56
CA LYS A 361 -6.68 -27.27 -2.63
C LYS A 361 -6.81 -26.74 -1.20
N VAL A 362 -5.88 -25.83 -0.80
CA VAL A 362 -5.81 -25.33 0.57
C VAL A 362 -6.73 -24.12 0.74
N ILE A 363 -6.73 -23.18 -0.21
CA ILE A 363 -7.38 -21.86 -0.03
C ILE A 363 -8.50 -21.54 -1.02
N GLY A 364 -8.78 -22.41 -1.97
CA GLY A 364 -9.90 -22.26 -2.92
C GLY A 364 -9.78 -21.11 -3.93
N GLY A 365 -8.86 -20.17 -3.71
CA GLY A 365 -8.69 -18.99 -4.57
C GLY A 365 -7.71 -17.96 -4.04
N LEU A 366 -7.52 -16.85 -4.76
CA LEU A 366 -6.71 -15.72 -4.34
C LEU A 366 -7.54 -14.80 -3.44
N MET A 367 -7.09 -14.58 -2.21
CA MET A 367 -7.70 -13.60 -1.31
C MET A 367 -7.35 -12.19 -1.77
N MET A 368 -8.35 -11.33 -1.93
CA MET A 368 -8.20 -9.94 -2.33
C MET A 368 -8.71 -9.01 -1.24
N ILE A 369 -7.86 -8.09 -0.81
CA ILE A 369 -8.11 -7.20 0.32
C ILE A 369 -8.04 -5.76 -0.19
N ALA A 370 -9.14 -5.00 -0.02
CA ALA A 370 -9.18 -3.56 -0.20
C ALA A 370 -9.15 -2.88 1.19
N SER A 371 -8.21 -1.98 1.40
CA SER A 371 -8.01 -1.29 2.68
C SER A 371 -8.31 0.20 2.54
N PRO A 372 -9.14 0.79 3.42
CA PRO A 372 -9.48 2.21 3.37
C PRO A 372 -8.31 3.06 3.84
N THR A 373 -8.40 4.39 3.60
CA THR A 373 -7.39 5.33 4.07
C THR A 373 -7.15 5.25 5.58
N SER A 374 -5.88 5.25 5.96
CA SER A 374 -5.43 5.39 7.36
C SER A 374 -5.17 6.85 7.74
N GLY A 375 -5.21 7.77 6.78
CA GLY A 375 -4.91 9.18 6.97
C GLY A 375 -6.15 10.05 7.21
N PHE A 376 -5.91 11.27 7.67
CA PHE A 376 -6.95 12.26 7.94
C PHE A 376 -6.77 13.54 7.11
N GLY A 377 -5.73 13.60 6.30
CA GLY A 377 -5.40 14.76 5.44
C GLY A 377 -6.13 14.77 4.10
N SER A 378 -6.72 13.67 3.68
CA SER A 378 -7.35 13.52 2.37
C SER A 378 -8.82 13.08 2.46
N TYR A 379 -9.49 12.96 1.30
CA TYR A 379 -10.85 12.43 1.24
C TYR A 379 -10.92 11.00 1.77
N GLY A 380 -12.11 10.50 2.05
CA GLY A 380 -12.29 9.13 2.55
C GLY A 380 -13.63 8.93 3.25
N PRO A 381 -13.77 7.87 4.02
CA PRO A 381 -14.93 7.63 4.85
C PRO A 381 -15.02 8.66 5.97
N VAL A 382 -16.13 8.67 6.69
CA VAL A 382 -16.24 9.48 7.93
C VAL A 382 -15.04 9.20 8.84
N PRO A 383 -14.57 10.18 9.62
CA PRO A 383 -13.34 10.04 10.39
C PRO A 383 -13.28 8.81 11.30
N GLN A 384 -14.40 8.41 11.87
CA GLN A 384 -14.51 7.24 12.73
C GLN A 384 -14.25 5.91 12.00
N LYS A 385 -14.44 5.88 10.69
CA LYS A 385 -14.26 4.71 9.83
C LYS A 385 -12.91 4.65 9.11
N ARG A 386 -12.06 5.66 9.28
CA ARG A 386 -10.67 5.61 8.84
C ARG A 386 -9.93 4.59 9.68
N ALA A 387 -9.12 3.76 9.05
CA ALA A 387 -8.65 2.56 9.71
C ALA A 387 -7.24 2.14 9.29
N ALA A 388 -6.56 1.44 10.16
CA ALA A 388 -5.47 0.52 9.82
C ALA A 388 -6.05 -0.88 9.61
N ARG A 389 -5.32 -1.75 8.93
CA ARG A 389 -5.73 -3.15 8.75
C ARG A 389 -4.73 -4.08 9.43
N LEU A 390 -5.23 -4.87 10.37
CA LEU A 390 -4.50 -6.00 10.90
C LEU A 390 -4.66 -7.21 9.98
N ILE A 391 -3.55 -7.88 9.69
CA ILE A 391 -3.49 -9.15 8.99
C ILE A 391 -2.73 -10.12 9.91
N GLU A 392 -3.43 -11.09 10.47
CA GLU A 392 -2.87 -12.07 11.40
C GLU A 392 -2.77 -13.44 10.72
N PHE A 393 -1.58 -13.99 10.71
CA PHE A 393 -1.26 -15.32 10.22
C PHE A 393 -1.17 -16.30 11.39
N ASP A 394 -1.66 -17.52 11.16
CA ASP A 394 -1.49 -18.65 12.07
C ASP A 394 -0.69 -19.73 11.35
N ILE A 395 0.38 -20.24 11.94
CA ILE A 395 1.27 -21.22 11.31
C ILE A 395 0.55 -22.54 10.96
N ARG A 396 -0.58 -22.81 11.58
CA ARG A 396 -1.43 -23.99 11.27
C ARG A 396 -2.21 -23.81 9.97
N HIS A 397 -2.50 -22.54 9.57
CA HIS A 397 -3.21 -22.13 8.36
C HIS A 397 -2.56 -20.87 7.79
N PRO A 398 -1.28 -20.91 7.40
CA PRO A 398 -0.50 -19.70 7.13
C PRO A 398 -0.95 -18.95 5.87
N TYR A 399 -1.72 -19.59 4.99
CA TYR A 399 -2.19 -19.01 3.72
C TYR A 399 -3.66 -18.59 3.77
N GLU A 400 -4.27 -18.62 4.95
CA GLU A 400 -5.62 -18.15 5.22
C GLU A 400 -5.59 -17.09 6.36
N PRO A 401 -4.94 -15.93 6.14
CA PRO A 401 -4.82 -14.93 7.19
C PRO A 401 -6.19 -14.38 7.58
N ARG A 402 -6.34 -14.08 8.87
CA ARG A 402 -7.48 -13.31 9.37
C ARG A 402 -7.19 -11.84 9.22
N THR A 403 -8.18 -11.07 8.80
CA THR A 403 -8.03 -9.61 8.68
C THR A 403 -9.08 -8.89 9.52
N GLN A 404 -8.70 -7.74 10.06
CA GLN A 404 -9.56 -6.88 10.83
C GLN A 404 -9.24 -5.41 10.53
N LEU A 405 -10.27 -4.60 10.35
CA LEU A 405 -10.13 -3.15 10.35
C LEU A 405 -10.03 -2.65 11.79
N LEU A 406 -9.06 -1.79 12.01
CA LEU A 406 -8.83 -1.10 13.27
C LEU A 406 -9.33 0.32 13.09
N GLU A 407 -10.62 0.51 13.27
CA GLU A 407 -11.28 1.78 13.01
C GLU A 407 -10.95 2.81 14.09
N TYR A 408 -10.72 4.06 13.68
CA TYR A 408 -10.41 5.17 14.59
C TYR A 408 -11.47 5.33 15.68
N GLY A 409 -12.75 5.26 15.30
CA GLY A 409 -13.87 5.41 16.22
C GLY A 409 -13.90 4.37 17.34
N GLU A 410 -13.44 3.15 17.06
CA GLU A 410 -13.36 2.06 18.04
C GLU A 410 -12.12 2.16 18.93
N LEU A 411 -10.96 2.47 18.31
CA LEU A 411 -9.67 2.49 19.02
C LEU A 411 -9.42 3.78 19.81
N VAL A 412 -9.78 4.92 19.24
CA VAL A 412 -9.44 6.25 19.78
C VAL A 412 -10.69 7.00 20.25
N GLY A 413 -11.82 6.81 19.57
CA GLY A 413 -13.09 7.45 19.89
C GLY A 413 -13.33 8.71 19.07
N LYS A 414 -13.48 9.89 19.71
CA LYS A 414 -13.79 11.14 19.01
C LYS A 414 -12.56 11.70 18.31
N PRO A 415 -12.63 11.97 17.00
CA PRO A 415 -11.56 12.64 16.29
C PRO A 415 -11.39 14.09 16.76
N SER A 416 -10.18 14.61 16.63
CA SER A 416 -9.89 16.02 16.89
C SER A 416 -10.64 16.90 15.90
N ALA A 417 -11.17 18.04 16.32
CA ALA A 417 -11.79 18.98 15.40
C ALA A 417 -10.74 19.54 14.44
N GLY A 418 -10.91 19.30 13.15
CA GLY A 418 -9.98 19.76 12.11
C GLY A 418 -10.64 19.92 10.74
N LYS A 419 -10.02 20.72 9.87
CA LYS A 419 -10.53 20.98 8.51
C LYS A 419 -10.60 19.71 7.65
N ALA A 420 -9.76 18.73 7.91
CA ALA A 420 -9.69 17.46 7.18
C ALA A 420 -11.02 16.68 7.18
N TYR A 421 -11.81 16.83 8.23
CA TYR A 421 -13.08 16.09 8.36
C TYR A 421 -14.20 16.59 7.44
N ALA A 422 -14.09 17.81 6.93
CA ALA A 422 -15.07 18.34 6.01
C ALA A 422 -15.09 17.59 4.66
N TYR A 423 -14.00 16.95 4.28
CA TYR A 423 -13.88 16.21 3.03
C TYR A 423 -14.66 14.88 3.03
N GLY A 424 -14.84 14.25 4.18
CA GLY A 424 -15.55 12.96 4.30
C GLY A 424 -17.07 13.07 4.31
N MET A 425 -17.62 14.23 4.72
CA MET A 425 -19.06 14.37 4.99
C MET A 425 -19.89 14.83 3.79
N THR A 426 -19.28 15.29 2.70
CA THR A 426 -20.01 15.90 1.58
C THR A 426 -20.30 15.00 0.40
N SER A 427 -19.89 13.75 0.44
CA SER A 427 -19.92 12.87 -0.74
C SER A 427 -20.83 11.65 -0.62
N GLU A 428 -21.66 11.54 0.42
CA GLU A 428 -22.65 10.46 0.50
C GLU A 428 -23.80 10.57 -0.52
N SER A 429 -23.87 11.66 -1.32
CA SER A 429 -25.04 11.94 -2.14
C SER A 429 -24.80 12.23 -3.62
N LYS A 430 -23.59 12.10 -4.17
CA LYS A 430 -23.37 12.24 -5.62
C LYS A 430 -22.40 11.20 -6.16
N PRO A 431 -22.78 10.50 -7.26
CA PRO A 431 -21.79 9.78 -8.03
C PRO A 431 -20.79 10.80 -8.59
N GLU A 432 -19.54 10.71 -8.23
CA GLU A 432 -18.48 11.58 -8.75
C GLU A 432 -18.16 11.18 -10.19
N SER A 433 -18.91 11.68 -11.15
CA SER A 433 -18.49 11.74 -12.56
C SER A 433 -17.57 12.94 -12.82
N GLU A 434 -17.55 13.91 -11.93
CA GLU A 434 -16.65 15.07 -11.96
C GLU A 434 -16.03 15.22 -10.57
N GLY A 435 -14.72 15.05 -10.48
CA GLY A 435 -13.97 15.29 -9.26
C GLY A 435 -14.27 16.72 -8.76
N VAL A 436 -15.03 16.82 -7.68
CA VAL A 436 -15.27 18.12 -7.04
C VAL A 436 -13.94 18.56 -6.45
N ASP A 437 -13.33 19.55 -7.06
CA ASP A 437 -12.16 20.24 -6.52
C ASP A 437 -12.56 20.93 -5.21
N LEU A 438 -12.42 20.19 -4.11
CA LEU A 438 -12.76 20.66 -2.77
C LEU A 438 -11.75 21.70 -2.25
N LEU A 439 -10.61 21.88 -2.94
CA LEU A 439 -9.65 22.95 -2.67
C LEU A 439 -10.21 24.31 -3.12
N HIS A 440 -11.11 24.33 -4.10
CA HIS A 440 -11.77 25.52 -4.63
C HIS A 440 -13.26 25.54 -4.27
N ARG A 441 -13.61 25.38 -3.01
CA ARG A 441 -14.99 25.69 -2.60
C ARG A 441 -15.34 27.11 -3.03
N PRO A 442 -16.37 27.30 -3.88
CA PRO A 442 -16.82 28.63 -4.20
C PRO A 442 -17.20 29.34 -2.90
N THR A 443 -16.45 30.38 -2.55
CA THR A 443 -16.77 31.21 -1.42
C THR A 443 -18.21 31.72 -1.57
N TRP A 444 -18.87 32.06 -0.47
CA TRP A 444 -20.21 32.60 -0.56
C TRP A 444 -20.27 33.84 -1.50
N TRP A 445 -19.16 34.58 -1.62
CA TRP A 445 -19.00 35.68 -2.59
C TRP A 445 -19.02 35.18 -4.05
N SER A 446 -18.42 34.08 -4.38
CA SER A 446 -18.47 33.54 -5.75
C SER A 446 -19.87 33.01 -6.10
N LYS A 447 -20.60 32.48 -5.09
CA LYS A 447 -22.02 32.10 -5.25
C LYS A 447 -22.91 33.34 -5.47
N LEU A 448 -22.68 34.42 -4.73
CA LEU A 448 -23.41 35.69 -4.90
C LEU A 448 -23.16 36.31 -6.26
N LEU A 449 -21.90 36.33 -6.73
CA LEU A 449 -21.54 36.84 -8.06
C LEU A 449 -22.09 35.97 -9.20
N SER A 450 -22.23 34.68 -9.01
CA SER A 450 -22.86 33.79 -10.01
C SER A 450 -24.38 33.97 -10.05
N TRP A 451 -25.00 34.35 -8.94
CA TRP A 451 -26.43 34.68 -8.87
C TRP A 451 -26.74 36.05 -9.49
N LEU A 452 -25.84 37.02 -9.33
CA LEU A 452 -25.99 38.39 -9.93
C LEU A 452 -25.70 38.39 -11.44
N ARG A 453 -25.17 37.33 -12.03
CA ARG A 453 -24.92 37.17 -13.47
C ARG A 453 -26.02 36.38 -14.21
N LYS A 454 -27.01 35.87 -13.51
CA LYS A 454 -28.26 35.31 -14.05
C LYS A 454 -29.38 36.34 -13.97
#